data_1a5b2036139599e1fbde8758bd6ff95a
#
_entry.id   1a5b2036139599e1fbde8758bd6ff95a
#
_cell.length_a   1.000
_cell.length_b   1.000
_cell.length_c   1.000
_cell.angle_alpha   90.00
_cell.angle_beta   90.00
_cell.angle_gamma   90.00
#
_symmetry.space_group_name_H-M   'P 1'
#
loop_
_entity.id
_entity.type
_entity.pdbx_description
1 polymer ?
#
loop_
_entity_poly.entity_id
_entity_poly.type
_entity_poly.pdbx_seq_one_letter_code
_entity_poly.pdbx_strand_id
1 'polypeptide(L)'
;MTSDYLLKSFSYCFKNNYGYPAIFNLNKLKKKHTFKVKKSKVKIESFPVKHGEINSILYKINNSCAYASDVSKISGKDYSRLKKLNYFIVDCLRYDPHPSHFNLDQVLNLVKIIKPKKTILTNMNNEIDYVKIQKHLPKSVVPAYDGMSFLI
;
A
#
# COMPACT_ATOMS: atom_id res chain seq x y z
N MET A 1 14.53 -14.20 -0.66
CA MET A 1 13.64 -14.45 0.50
C MET A 1 12.19 -14.74 0.08
N THR A 2 11.34 -13.78 -0.27
CA THR A 2 9.92 -14.07 -0.63
C THR A 2 9.81 -14.97 -1.87
N SER A 3 10.58 -14.68 -2.92
CA SER A 3 10.62 -15.50 -4.14
C SER A 3 11.04 -16.94 -3.87
N ASP A 4 12.05 -17.13 -3.04
CA ASP A 4 12.59 -18.47 -2.76
C ASP A 4 11.59 -19.29 -1.94
N TYR A 5 10.92 -18.63 -0.99
CA TYR A 5 9.83 -19.24 -0.22
C TYR A 5 8.67 -19.67 -1.13
N LEU A 6 8.21 -18.79 -2.02
CA LEU A 6 7.14 -19.09 -2.97
C LEU A 6 7.51 -20.26 -3.89
N LEU A 7 8.72 -20.24 -4.48
CA LEU A 7 9.19 -21.30 -5.34
C LEU A 7 9.38 -22.63 -4.64
N LYS A 8 9.71 -22.61 -3.33
CA LYS A 8 9.82 -23.83 -2.50
C LYS A 8 8.46 -24.37 -2.10
N SER A 9 7.61 -23.52 -1.54
CA SER A 9 6.32 -23.95 -0.94
C SER A 9 5.23 -24.22 -1.97
N PHE A 10 5.27 -23.52 -3.12
CA PHE A 10 4.28 -23.58 -4.19
C PHE A 10 4.89 -23.92 -5.55
N SER A 11 5.91 -24.78 -5.56
CA SER A 11 6.68 -25.12 -6.78
C SER A 11 5.80 -25.59 -7.92
N TYR A 12 4.72 -26.29 -7.64
CA TYR A 12 3.75 -26.79 -8.62
C TYR A 12 3.03 -25.69 -9.38
N CYS A 13 2.94 -24.47 -8.85
CA CYS A 13 2.38 -23.32 -9.55
C CYS A 13 3.33 -22.71 -10.58
N PHE A 14 4.63 -22.96 -10.46
CA PHE A 14 5.69 -22.29 -11.24
C PHE A 14 6.43 -23.24 -12.19
N LYS A 15 6.17 -24.52 -12.12
CA LYS A 15 6.83 -25.55 -12.93
C LYS A 15 5.81 -26.37 -13.70
N ASN A 16 6.16 -26.73 -14.94
CA ASN A 16 5.39 -27.71 -15.69
C ASN A 16 5.58 -29.10 -15.06
N ASN A 17 4.50 -29.76 -14.74
CA ASN A 17 4.46 -31.16 -14.30
C ASN A 17 3.56 -31.94 -15.25
N TYR A 18 3.74 -33.26 -15.30
CA TYR A 18 3.03 -34.21 -16.16
C TYR A 18 1.53 -33.86 -16.32
N GLY A 19 1.13 -33.30 -17.47
CA GLY A 19 -0.24 -32.90 -17.76
C GLY A 19 -0.72 -31.60 -17.10
N TYR A 20 0.09 -30.97 -16.24
CA TYR A 20 -0.27 -29.73 -15.53
C TYR A 20 0.74 -28.63 -15.89
N PRO A 21 0.37 -27.66 -16.74
CA PRO A 21 1.24 -26.54 -17.06
C PRO A 21 1.41 -25.60 -15.86
N ALA A 22 2.53 -24.88 -15.81
CA ALA A 22 2.71 -23.81 -14.84
C ALA A 22 1.63 -22.73 -14.99
N ILE A 23 1.03 -22.33 -13.87
CA ILE A 23 -0.05 -21.33 -13.84
C ILE A 23 0.46 -19.93 -13.51
N PHE A 24 1.69 -19.80 -12.99
CA PHE A 24 2.29 -18.52 -12.63
C PHE A 24 3.70 -18.37 -13.18
N ASN A 25 4.02 -17.13 -13.55
CA ASN A 25 5.39 -16.69 -13.83
C ASN A 25 5.85 -15.74 -12.72
N LEU A 26 6.98 -16.05 -12.08
CA LEU A 26 7.56 -15.21 -11.04
C LEU A 26 8.42 -14.12 -11.66
N ASN A 27 8.05 -12.87 -11.45
CA ASN A 27 8.80 -11.71 -11.88
C ASN A 27 9.27 -10.89 -10.68
N LYS A 28 10.58 -10.57 -10.62
CA LYS A 28 11.10 -9.67 -9.59
C LYS A 28 10.71 -8.22 -9.89
N LEU A 29 10.08 -7.56 -8.91
CA LEU A 29 9.75 -6.16 -9.02
C LEU A 29 11.02 -5.31 -8.94
N LYS A 30 11.26 -4.47 -9.94
CA LYS A 30 12.32 -3.46 -9.94
C LYS A 30 11.83 -2.23 -9.16
N LYS A 31 12.74 -1.34 -8.75
CA LYS A 31 12.38 -0.07 -8.09
C LYS A 31 11.44 0.80 -8.92
N LYS A 32 11.54 0.73 -10.24
CA LYS A 32 10.64 1.39 -11.19
C LYS A 32 10.19 0.41 -12.24
N HIS A 33 8.91 0.30 -12.45
CA HIS A 33 8.26 -0.52 -13.46
C HIS A 33 7.29 0.30 -14.30
N THR A 34 7.16 -0.05 -15.57
CA THR A 34 6.11 0.48 -16.43
C THR A 34 5.35 -0.68 -17.02
N PHE A 35 4.05 -0.71 -16.78
CA PHE A 35 3.14 -1.70 -17.33
C PHE A 35 2.30 -1.07 -18.44
N LYS A 36 2.04 -1.83 -19.49
CA LYS A 36 1.03 -1.48 -20.48
C LYS A 36 -0.30 -2.07 -20.05
N VAL A 37 -1.32 -1.24 -19.92
CA VAL A 37 -2.68 -1.66 -19.64
C VAL A 37 -3.56 -1.10 -20.77
N LYS A 38 -3.96 -1.96 -21.70
CA LYS A 38 -4.61 -1.55 -22.95
C LYS A 38 -3.75 -0.50 -23.69
N LYS A 39 -4.29 0.69 -23.97
CA LYS A 39 -3.56 1.80 -24.62
C LYS A 39 -2.75 2.69 -23.65
N SER A 40 -2.89 2.48 -22.33
CA SER A 40 -2.26 3.30 -21.30
C SER A 40 -0.98 2.67 -20.77
N LYS A 41 -0.06 3.53 -20.26
CA LYS A 41 1.14 3.10 -19.53
C LYS A 41 0.95 3.44 -18.05
N VAL A 42 1.09 2.45 -17.18
CA VAL A 42 1.07 2.61 -15.72
C VAL A 42 2.50 2.53 -15.21
N LYS A 43 2.98 3.61 -14.59
CA LYS A 43 4.30 3.67 -13.96
C LYS A 43 4.15 3.35 -12.48
N ILE A 44 4.90 2.37 -12.00
CA ILE A 44 4.95 2.02 -10.58
C ILE A 44 6.37 2.22 -10.07
N GLU A 45 6.50 2.98 -9.01
CA GLU A 45 7.73 3.11 -8.24
C GLU A 45 7.51 2.45 -6.88
N SER A 46 8.42 1.55 -6.49
CA SER A 46 8.36 0.83 -5.23
C SER A 46 9.53 1.22 -4.33
N PHE A 47 9.29 1.36 -3.05
CA PHE A 47 10.35 1.57 -2.07
C PHE A 47 10.00 0.94 -0.71
N PRO A 48 11.02 0.52 0.05
CA PRO A 48 10.82 -0.20 1.29
C PRO A 48 10.26 0.71 2.38
N VAL A 49 9.37 0.18 3.18
CA VAL A 49 8.84 0.76 4.41
C VAL A 49 8.97 -0.25 5.54
N LYS A 50 8.82 0.18 6.79
CA LYS A 50 8.82 -0.74 7.94
C LYS A 50 7.42 -1.22 8.26
N HIS A 51 7.34 -2.49 8.63
CA HIS A 51 6.16 -3.17 9.17
C HIS A 51 6.64 -3.96 10.40
N GLY A 52 6.75 -3.27 11.54
CA GLY A 52 7.43 -3.80 12.71
C GLY A 52 8.90 -4.11 12.40
N GLU A 53 9.31 -5.33 12.71
CA GLU A 53 10.69 -5.80 12.51
C GLU A 53 11.00 -6.16 11.05
N ILE A 54 10.01 -6.29 10.19
CA ILE A 54 10.20 -6.65 8.78
C ILE A 54 10.06 -5.44 7.86
N ASN A 55 10.48 -5.60 6.61
CA ASN A 55 10.24 -4.61 5.56
C ASN A 55 9.02 -5.02 4.74
N SER A 56 8.17 -4.04 4.44
CA SER A 56 7.12 -4.09 3.45
C SER A 56 7.45 -3.14 2.29
N ILE A 57 6.55 -3.02 1.33
CA ILE A 57 6.76 -2.19 0.13
C ILE A 57 5.60 -1.21 -0.02
N LEU A 58 5.93 0.06 -0.15
CA LEU A 58 5.03 1.10 -0.61
C LEU A 58 5.12 1.22 -2.13
N TYR A 59 3.97 1.33 -2.78
CA TYR A 59 3.85 1.54 -4.22
C TYR A 59 3.39 2.95 -4.54
N LYS A 60 4.09 3.64 -5.43
CA LYS A 60 3.67 4.92 -5.98
C LYS A 60 3.31 4.75 -7.46
N ILE A 61 2.09 5.12 -7.83
CA ILE A 61 1.48 4.86 -9.12
C ILE A 61 1.30 6.19 -9.85
N ASN A 62 1.82 6.29 -11.08
CA ASN A 62 1.74 7.46 -11.97
C ASN A 62 2.11 8.81 -11.33
N ASN A 63 2.93 8.80 -10.28
CA ASN A 63 3.22 9.97 -9.44
C ASN A 63 1.97 10.63 -8.80
N SER A 64 0.82 10.01 -8.90
CA SER A 64 -0.48 10.54 -8.49
C SER A 64 -1.04 9.85 -7.25
N CYS A 65 -0.86 8.54 -7.15
CA CYS A 65 -1.36 7.73 -6.04
C CYS A 65 -0.22 7.01 -5.33
N ALA A 66 -0.28 6.89 -4.01
CA ALA A 66 0.58 6.00 -3.26
C ALA A 66 -0.26 5.02 -2.44
N TYR A 67 0.15 3.76 -2.41
CA TYR A 67 -0.46 2.67 -1.66
C TYR A 67 0.54 2.11 -0.65
N ALA A 68 0.23 2.21 0.62
CA ALA A 68 1.03 1.81 1.75
C ALA A 68 0.16 1.02 2.74
N SER A 69 -0.14 -0.25 2.43
CA SER A 69 -0.65 -1.20 3.41
C SER A 69 0.49 -1.70 4.29
N ASP A 70 0.23 -2.42 5.32
CA ASP A 70 1.24 -3.08 6.16
C ASP A 70 2.45 -2.17 6.43
N VAL A 71 2.24 -1.05 7.12
CA VAL A 71 3.27 -0.05 7.38
C VAL A 71 3.17 0.54 8.78
N SER A 72 4.28 0.57 9.49
CA SER A 72 4.41 1.25 10.78
C SER A 72 5.34 2.46 10.73
N LYS A 73 6.20 2.55 9.69
CA LYS A 73 7.12 3.67 9.52
C LYS A 73 7.54 3.86 8.07
N ILE A 74 7.45 5.10 7.60
CA ILE A 74 8.02 5.57 6.34
C ILE A 74 9.23 6.43 6.67
N SER A 75 10.35 6.23 5.98
CA SER A 75 11.56 7.03 6.22
C SER A 75 11.32 8.49 5.84
N GLY A 76 11.75 9.43 6.69
CA GLY A 76 11.63 10.88 6.43
C GLY A 76 12.27 11.33 5.10
N LYS A 77 13.33 10.64 4.66
CA LYS A 77 13.96 10.89 3.34
C LYS A 77 13.03 10.63 2.15
N ASP A 78 11.99 9.80 2.35
CA ASP A 78 11.03 9.45 1.30
C ASP A 78 9.79 10.37 1.29
N TYR A 79 9.62 11.26 2.27
CA TYR A 79 8.47 12.16 2.34
C TYR A 79 8.38 13.11 1.14
N SER A 80 9.50 13.58 0.62
CA SER A 80 9.54 14.42 -0.59
C SER A 80 8.96 13.71 -1.81
N ARG A 81 9.13 12.39 -1.90
CA ARG A 81 8.61 11.55 -2.98
C ARG A 81 7.09 11.34 -2.89
N LEU A 82 6.52 11.52 -1.69
CA LEU A 82 5.09 11.40 -1.41
C LEU A 82 4.33 12.72 -1.43
N LYS A 83 5.01 13.83 -1.74
CA LYS A 83 4.36 15.13 -1.93
C LYS A 83 3.59 15.17 -3.26
N LYS A 84 2.59 16.06 -3.32
CA LYS A 84 1.75 16.30 -4.52
C LYS A 84 0.96 15.08 -5.01
N LEU A 85 0.67 14.12 -4.13
CA LEU A 85 -0.22 13.01 -4.45
C LEU A 85 -1.67 13.50 -4.54
N ASN A 86 -2.43 12.97 -5.51
CA ASN A 86 -3.87 13.09 -5.51
C ASN A 86 -4.47 12.16 -4.44
N TYR A 87 -3.96 10.93 -4.35
CA TYR A 87 -4.44 9.92 -3.42
C TYR A 87 -3.31 9.30 -2.60
N PHE A 88 -3.51 9.17 -1.31
CA PHE A 88 -2.66 8.40 -0.42
C PHE A 88 -3.50 7.34 0.29
N ILE A 89 -3.36 6.08 -0.09
CA ILE A 89 -4.02 4.95 0.55
C ILE A 89 -3.04 4.40 1.57
N VAL A 90 -3.44 4.38 2.83
CA VAL A 90 -2.52 4.09 3.92
C VAL A 90 -3.15 3.23 5.01
N ASP A 91 -2.34 2.34 5.55
CA ASP A 91 -2.62 1.54 6.73
C ASP A 91 -3.02 2.42 7.92
N CYS A 92 -4.12 2.08 8.58
CA CYS A 92 -4.62 2.74 9.78
C CYS A 92 -5.36 1.71 10.63
N LEU A 93 -4.60 0.89 11.38
CA LEU A 93 -5.16 -0.30 12.02
C LEU A 93 -6.18 0.04 13.11
N ARG A 94 -5.85 0.97 14.01
CA ARG A 94 -6.63 1.28 15.21
C ARG A 94 -6.30 2.66 15.79
N TYR A 95 -6.93 3.04 16.91
CA TYR A 95 -6.64 4.29 17.61
C TYR A 95 -5.33 4.22 18.38
N ASP A 96 -5.10 3.13 19.12
CA ASP A 96 -3.91 2.95 19.93
C ASP A 96 -2.67 2.55 19.11
N PRO A 97 -1.45 2.87 19.58
CA PRO A 97 -0.23 2.46 18.90
C PRO A 97 -0.12 0.95 18.69
N HIS A 98 0.43 0.56 17.55
CA HIS A 98 0.71 -0.83 17.19
C HIS A 98 2.15 -0.98 16.69
N PRO A 99 2.87 -2.06 17.03
CA PRO A 99 4.29 -2.20 16.66
C PRO A 99 4.53 -2.30 15.15
N SER A 100 3.58 -2.85 14.39
CA SER A 100 3.76 -3.12 12.95
C SER A 100 2.84 -2.31 12.04
N HIS A 101 1.84 -1.60 12.56
CA HIS A 101 0.90 -0.81 11.78
C HIS A 101 0.85 0.63 12.26
N PHE A 102 0.47 1.55 11.39
CA PHE A 102 0.10 2.89 11.80
C PHE A 102 -1.20 2.90 12.60
N ASN A 103 -1.27 3.78 13.58
CA ASN A 103 -2.51 4.18 14.22
C ASN A 103 -3.03 5.50 13.59
N LEU A 104 -4.24 5.91 13.97
CA LEU A 104 -4.88 7.09 13.41
C LEU A 104 -4.04 8.37 13.57
N ASP A 105 -3.49 8.63 14.76
CA ASP A 105 -2.70 9.85 15.02
C ASP A 105 -1.44 9.90 14.18
N GLN A 106 -0.76 8.78 14.02
CA GLN A 106 0.44 8.67 13.17
C GLN A 106 0.12 8.96 11.71
N VAL A 107 -1.00 8.43 11.20
CA VAL A 107 -1.47 8.73 9.84
C VAL A 107 -1.81 10.21 9.69
N LEU A 108 -2.57 10.79 10.60
CA LEU A 108 -2.94 12.21 10.53
C LEU A 108 -1.72 13.14 10.60
N ASN A 109 -0.71 12.79 11.40
CA ASN A 109 0.55 13.53 11.44
C ASN A 109 1.34 13.40 10.13
N LEU A 110 1.39 12.21 9.53
CA LEU A 110 2.02 12.00 8.23
C LEU A 110 1.31 12.79 7.13
N VAL A 111 -0.03 12.80 7.12
CA VAL A 111 -0.85 13.58 6.18
C VAL A 111 -0.54 15.09 6.25
N LYS A 112 -0.34 15.64 7.45
CA LYS A 112 0.09 17.06 7.61
C LYS A 112 1.44 17.37 6.95
N ILE A 113 2.35 16.37 6.90
CA ILE A 113 3.69 16.52 6.30
C ILE A 113 3.65 16.38 4.78
N ILE A 114 3.02 15.33 4.26
CA ILE A 114 3.03 15.02 2.81
C ILE A 114 1.95 15.75 2.03
N LYS A 115 0.85 16.14 2.68
CA LYS A 115 -0.26 16.94 2.15
C LYS A 115 -0.84 16.39 0.84
N PRO A 116 -1.33 15.14 0.82
CA PRO A 116 -2.03 14.61 -0.35
C PRO A 116 -3.38 15.30 -0.50
N LYS A 117 -3.95 15.33 -1.71
CA LYS A 117 -5.30 15.90 -1.92
C LYS A 117 -6.36 15.08 -1.20
N LYS A 118 -6.22 13.76 -1.19
CA LYS A 118 -7.09 12.84 -0.46
C LYS A 118 -6.31 11.68 0.14
N THR A 119 -6.60 11.38 1.39
CA THR A 119 -6.09 10.19 2.09
C THR A 119 -7.23 9.19 2.30
N ILE A 120 -6.95 7.92 2.04
CA ILE A 120 -7.89 6.82 2.23
C ILE A 120 -7.29 5.89 3.27
N LEU A 121 -7.98 5.75 4.41
CA LEU A 121 -7.56 4.85 5.49
C LEU A 121 -7.98 3.42 5.14
N THR A 122 -7.05 2.48 5.24
CA THR A 122 -7.32 1.06 5.01
C THR A 122 -6.81 0.20 6.17
N ASN A 123 -7.07 -1.11 6.14
CA ASN A 123 -6.69 -2.07 7.19
C ASN A 123 -7.28 -1.75 8.58
N MET A 124 -8.35 -1.02 8.66
CA MET A 124 -9.01 -0.69 9.92
C MET A 124 -9.55 -1.96 10.58
N ASN A 125 -9.24 -2.14 11.87
CA ASN A 125 -9.80 -3.20 12.67
C ASN A 125 -11.19 -2.85 13.20
N ASN A 126 -11.80 -3.75 13.96
CA ASN A 126 -13.14 -3.61 14.52
C ASN A 126 -13.29 -2.53 15.61
N GLU A 127 -12.19 -1.97 16.13
CA GLU A 127 -12.24 -0.83 17.06
C GLU A 127 -12.64 0.47 16.35
N ILE A 128 -12.37 0.58 15.05
CA ILE A 128 -12.69 1.76 14.25
C ILE A 128 -14.07 1.60 13.62
N ASP A 129 -15.08 2.22 14.23
CA ASP A 129 -16.40 2.34 13.66
C ASP A 129 -16.38 3.31 12.47
N TYR A 130 -16.77 2.81 11.28
CA TYR A 130 -16.73 3.55 10.02
C TYR A 130 -17.53 4.87 10.07
N VAL A 131 -18.75 4.82 10.61
CA VAL A 131 -19.64 6.00 10.66
C VAL A 131 -19.16 7.03 11.67
N LYS A 132 -18.66 6.56 12.82
CA LYS A 132 -18.12 7.44 13.86
C LYS A 132 -16.85 8.13 13.42
N ILE A 133 -15.86 7.38 12.89
CA ILE A 133 -14.59 7.96 12.49
C ILE A 133 -14.78 9.01 11.39
N GLN A 134 -15.66 8.76 10.43
CA GLN A 134 -15.92 9.69 9.32
C GLN A 134 -16.32 11.10 9.77
N LYS A 135 -17.02 11.22 10.91
CA LYS A 135 -17.45 12.50 11.48
C LYS A 135 -16.31 13.31 12.10
N HIS A 136 -15.21 12.66 12.47
CA HIS A 136 -14.09 13.28 13.18
C HIS A 136 -12.85 13.48 12.32
N LEU A 137 -12.85 12.94 11.09
CA LEU A 137 -11.72 13.06 10.17
C LEU A 137 -11.68 14.44 9.48
N PRO A 138 -10.49 14.95 9.16
CA PRO A 138 -10.36 16.10 8.26
C PRO A 138 -11.03 15.80 6.90
N LYS A 139 -11.57 16.82 6.23
CA LYS A 139 -12.27 16.67 4.93
C LYS A 139 -11.46 15.92 3.85
N SER A 140 -10.14 15.99 3.93
CA SER A 140 -9.22 15.31 3.00
C SER A 140 -8.93 13.85 3.36
N VAL A 141 -9.44 13.34 4.50
CA VAL A 141 -9.20 11.98 4.97
C VAL A 141 -10.53 11.24 5.05
N VAL A 142 -10.59 10.06 4.47
CA VAL A 142 -11.80 9.23 4.47
C VAL A 142 -11.45 7.78 4.78
N PRO A 143 -12.29 7.03 5.49
CA PRO A 143 -12.13 5.60 5.64
C PRO A 143 -12.48 4.90 4.32
N ALA A 144 -11.79 3.80 4.01
CA ALA A 144 -12.11 2.94 2.87
C ALA A 144 -13.36 2.11 3.16
N TYR A 145 -14.04 1.70 2.09
CA TYR A 145 -15.12 0.71 2.14
C TYR A 145 -14.99 -0.25 0.94
N ASP A 146 -15.53 -1.45 1.06
CA ASP A 146 -15.46 -2.46 0.03
C ASP A 146 -16.19 -2.00 -1.24
N GLY A 147 -15.50 -2.07 -2.38
CA GLY A 147 -16.01 -1.56 -3.64
C GLY A 147 -15.71 -0.08 -3.91
N MET A 148 -14.99 0.64 -3.01
CA MET A 148 -14.55 2.01 -3.29
C MET A 148 -13.70 2.06 -4.56
N SER A 149 -14.01 2.97 -5.46
CA SER A 149 -13.26 3.19 -6.70
C SER A 149 -13.02 4.68 -6.97
N PHE A 150 -11.89 5.00 -7.62
CA PHE A 150 -11.53 6.36 -8.02
C PHE A 150 -10.54 6.33 -9.19
N LEU A 151 -10.45 7.42 -9.93
CA LEU A 151 -9.51 7.57 -11.04
C LEU A 151 -8.20 8.20 -10.56
N ILE A 152 -7.05 7.69 -11.07
CA ILE A 152 -5.69 8.15 -10.74
C ILE A 152 -4.91 8.61 -11.97
#